data_1e5785109b5f0963b1733c04e896eff8
#
_entry.id   1e5785109b5f0963b1733c04e896eff8
#
_cell.length_a   1.000
_cell.length_b   1.000
_cell.length_c   1.000
_cell.angle_alpha   90.00
_cell.angle_beta   90.00
_cell.angle_gamma   90.00
#
_symmetry.space_group_name_H-M   'P 1'
#
loop_
_entity.id
_entity.type
_entity.pdbx_description
1 polymer ?
#
loop_
_entity_poly.entity_id
_entity_poly.type
_entity_poly.pdbx_seq_one_letter_code
_entity_poly.pdbx_strand_id
1 'polypeptide(L)'
;IIHGDFIIENCPNFACGGFQGWSSFNCITKVEGDLRLIGIVTSNVNSETFKNLTEVEGDFELRDIQWFWELNFKDPTRPLPLEKIGGDLIIQDCHAFWQLDGLAGLKSVGGDVVILNTSVPTYSTDWQLGLCYLKYLKDSGTVFKPDVKMTLGSSDNLIDVDSLSPCGLN
;
A
#
# COMPACT_ATOMS: atom_id res chain seq x y z
N ILE A 1 -0.99 19.64 -1.45
CA ILE A 1 -1.43 19.22 -0.11
C ILE A 1 -2.95 19.17 -0.12
N ILE A 2 -3.49 18.12 0.47
CA ILE A 2 -4.93 18.01 0.80
C ILE A 2 -5.07 18.31 2.29
N HIS A 3 -5.85 19.33 2.63
CA HIS A 3 -6.19 19.66 4.01
C HIS A 3 -7.45 18.89 4.43
N GLY A 4 -7.29 17.83 5.20
CA GLY A 4 -8.32 16.87 5.58
C GLY A 4 -8.22 15.56 4.80
N ASP A 5 -9.33 14.83 4.70
CA ASP A 5 -9.37 13.51 4.12
C ASP A 5 -9.44 13.53 2.59
N PHE A 6 -8.85 12.52 1.96
CA PHE A 6 -9.01 12.21 0.56
C PHE A 6 -9.69 10.84 0.42
N ILE A 7 -10.99 10.84 0.14
CA ILE A 7 -11.80 9.62 0.16
C ILE A 7 -12.49 9.43 -1.20
N ILE A 8 -12.35 8.23 -1.77
CA ILE A 8 -13.10 7.77 -2.93
C ILE A 8 -13.73 6.44 -2.55
N GLU A 9 -15.05 6.39 -2.45
CA GLU A 9 -15.78 5.21 -2.01
C GLU A 9 -16.92 4.84 -2.96
N ASN A 10 -17.14 3.53 -3.13
CA ASN A 10 -18.28 2.97 -3.84
C ASN A 10 -18.47 3.54 -5.25
N CYS A 11 -17.39 3.67 -5.98
CA CYS A 11 -17.38 4.18 -7.35
C CYS A 11 -17.14 3.04 -8.36
N PRO A 12 -18.14 2.16 -8.62
CA PRO A 12 -17.95 0.96 -9.47
C PRO A 12 -17.65 1.30 -10.92
N ASN A 13 -17.98 2.52 -11.36
CA ASN A 13 -17.72 3.02 -12.71
C ASN A 13 -16.69 4.16 -12.70
N PHE A 14 -15.87 4.24 -11.70
CA PHE A 14 -14.80 5.25 -11.63
C PHE A 14 -13.72 4.95 -12.67
N ALA A 15 -14.12 5.04 -13.94
CA ALA A 15 -13.22 4.95 -15.06
C ALA A 15 -12.73 6.37 -15.39
N CYS A 16 -11.68 6.79 -14.75
CA CYS A 16 -10.92 7.92 -15.27
C CYS A 16 -10.32 7.48 -16.60
N GLY A 17 -10.97 7.87 -17.68
CA GLY A 17 -10.75 7.51 -19.07
C GLY A 17 -9.35 7.10 -19.47
N GLY A 18 -9.12 5.79 -19.65
CA GLY A 18 -7.90 5.21 -20.18
C GLY A 18 -6.73 5.13 -19.21
N PHE A 19 -5.62 4.57 -19.67
CA PHE A 19 -4.39 4.33 -18.90
C PHE A 19 -3.74 5.59 -18.26
N GLN A 20 -4.29 6.76 -18.46
CA GLN A 20 -3.76 8.04 -17.96
C GLN A 20 -4.66 8.74 -16.93
N GLY A 21 -5.83 8.18 -16.62
CA GLY A 21 -6.82 8.87 -15.77
C GLY A 21 -6.37 9.08 -14.32
N TRP A 22 -5.64 8.16 -13.76
CA TRP A 22 -5.15 8.25 -12.39
C TRP A 22 -3.93 9.16 -12.21
N SER A 23 -3.25 9.54 -13.28
CA SER A 23 -2.17 10.52 -13.22
C SER A 23 -2.63 11.90 -12.73
N SER A 24 -3.94 12.11 -12.64
CA SER A 24 -4.53 13.35 -12.13
C SER A 24 -4.23 13.62 -10.66
N PHE A 25 -3.91 12.59 -9.89
CA PHE A 25 -3.58 12.72 -8.46
C PHE A 25 -2.07 12.81 -8.19
N ASN A 26 -1.26 12.76 -9.23
CA ASN A 26 0.19 12.81 -9.09
C ASN A 26 0.75 14.11 -8.50
N CYS A 27 -0.07 15.16 -8.42
CA CYS A 27 0.28 16.41 -7.76
C CYS A 27 0.09 16.39 -6.24
N ILE A 28 -0.53 15.32 -5.68
CA ILE A 28 -0.72 15.19 -4.24
C ILE A 28 0.61 14.78 -3.63
N THR A 29 1.11 15.60 -2.71
CA THR A 29 2.36 15.33 -1.98
C THR A 29 2.10 14.94 -0.53
N LYS A 30 0.95 15.39 0.03
CA LYS A 30 0.58 15.13 1.41
C LYS A 30 -0.94 15.13 1.56
N VAL A 31 -1.46 14.26 2.43
CA VAL A 31 -2.83 14.24 2.93
C VAL A 31 -2.77 14.42 4.44
N GLU A 32 -3.41 15.47 4.98
CA GLU A 32 -3.41 15.79 6.43
C GLU A 32 -4.46 15.01 7.22
N GLY A 33 -5.35 14.28 6.55
CA GLY A 33 -6.30 13.34 7.13
C GLY A 33 -6.08 11.94 6.58
N ASP A 34 -7.17 11.22 6.37
CA ASP A 34 -7.16 9.87 5.83
C ASP A 34 -7.08 9.88 4.30
N LEU A 35 -6.37 8.91 3.74
CA LEU A 35 -6.44 8.55 2.35
C LEU A 35 -7.14 7.21 2.21
N ARG A 36 -8.35 7.19 1.62
CA ARG A 36 -9.15 5.98 1.49
C ARG A 36 -9.64 5.78 0.06
N LEU A 37 -9.37 4.59 -0.48
CA LEU A 37 -9.91 4.11 -1.74
C LEU A 37 -10.66 2.81 -1.47
N ILE A 38 -12.00 2.84 -1.56
CA ILE A 38 -12.85 1.71 -1.15
C ILE A 38 -13.89 1.40 -2.24
N GLY A 39 -14.07 0.10 -2.56
CA GLY A 39 -15.13 -0.34 -3.47
C GLY A 39 -14.94 0.17 -4.91
N ILE A 40 -13.71 0.15 -5.40
CA ILE A 40 -13.36 0.61 -6.75
C ILE A 40 -13.21 -0.58 -7.67
N VAL A 41 -14.10 -0.71 -8.66
CA VAL A 41 -14.17 -1.87 -9.57
C VAL A 41 -13.28 -1.73 -10.79
N THR A 42 -12.81 -0.54 -11.11
CA THR A 42 -12.12 -0.30 -12.38
C THR A 42 -10.61 -0.46 -12.31
N SER A 43 -10.09 -1.03 -13.40
CA SER A 43 -8.66 -1.17 -13.67
C SER A 43 -7.93 0.17 -13.60
N ASN A 44 -6.74 0.16 -13.03
CA ASN A 44 -5.70 1.18 -13.16
C ASN A 44 -5.48 2.15 -12.00
N VAL A 45 -5.81 1.79 -10.74
CA VAL A 45 -5.03 2.35 -9.64
C VAL A 45 -3.63 1.74 -9.77
N ASN A 46 -2.66 2.54 -10.10
CA ASN A 46 -1.28 2.11 -10.30
C ASN A 46 -0.31 3.05 -9.59
N SER A 47 0.95 2.73 -9.65
CA SER A 47 2.03 3.51 -9.07
C SER A 47 2.06 5.00 -9.44
N GLU A 48 1.56 5.36 -10.63
CA GLU A 48 1.53 6.75 -11.08
C GLU A 48 0.47 7.60 -10.35
N THR A 49 -0.50 6.93 -9.71
CA THR A 49 -1.63 7.60 -9.03
C THR A 49 -1.14 8.53 -7.93
N PHE A 50 -0.21 8.06 -7.12
CA PHE A 50 0.30 8.79 -5.95
C PHE A 50 1.84 8.94 -5.97
N LYS A 51 2.42 9.02 -7.15
CA LYS A 51 3.88 9.00 -7.30
C LYS A 51 4.67 10.10 -6.57
N ASN A 52 4.00 11.13 -6.12
CA ASN A 52 4.60 12.23 -5.37
C ASN A 52 4.11 12.30 -3.91
N LEU A 53 3.27 11.34 -3.48
CA LEU A 53 2.76 11.31 -2.12
C LEU A 53 3.87 10.88 -1.16
N THR A 54 4.19 11.75 -0.20
CA THR A 54 5.25 11.51 0.80
C THR A 54 4.69 11.21 2.18
N GLU A 55 3.48 11.69 2.49
CA GLU A 55 2.92 11.60 3.83
C GLU A 55 1.39 11.52 3.80
N VAL A 56 0.85 10.65 4.66
CA VAL A 56 -0.56 10.60 5.09
C VAL A 56 -0.56 10.73 6.60
N GLU A 57 -1.21 11.76 7.18
CA GLU A 57 -1.22 11.94 8.64
C GLU A 57 -2.23 11.04 9.35
N GLY A 58 -3.31 10.65 8.67
CA GLY A 58 -4.30 9.67 9.13
C GLY A 58 -4.02 8.27 8.61
N ASP A 59 -5.10 7.53 8.33
CA ASP A 59 -5.04 6.18 7.78
C ASP A 59 -4.77 6.18 6.27
N PHE A 60 -4.01 5.19 5.82
CA PHE A 60 -3.89 4.84 4.41
C PHE A 60 -4.66 3.54 4.16
N GLU A 61 -5.82 3.63 3.51
CA GLU A 61 -6.71 2.51 3.31
C GLU A 61 -7.00 2.23 1.83
N LEU A 62 -6.75 0.98 1.41
CA LEU A 62 -7.13 0.40 0.14
C LEU A 62 -8.01 -0.82 0.42
N ARG A 63 -9.31 -0.76 0.08
CA ARG A 63 -10.22 -1.87 0.37
C ARG A 63 -11.15 -2.16 -0.79
N ASP A 64 -11.41 -3.45 -1.03
CA ASP A 64 -12.32 -3.92 -2.09
C ASP A 64 -12.02 -3.28 -3.46
N ILE A 65 -10.75 -3.35 -3.87
CA ILE A 65 -10.30 -2.86 -5.18
C ILE A 65 -10.08 -4.07 -6.09
N GLN A 66 -10.88 -4.20 -7.16
CA GLN A 66 -10.87 -5.41 -8.00
C GLN A 66 -9.63 -5.53 -8.90
N TRP A 67 -9.06 -4.42 -9.33
CA TRP A 67 -7.93 -4.39 -10.26
C TRP A 67 -6.86 -3.42 -9.79
N PHE A 68 -6.21 -3.78 -8.70
CA PHE A 68 -5.08 -3.02 -8.18
C PHE A 68 -3.78 -3.73 -8.58
N TRP A 69 -3.13 -3.22 -9.59
CA TRP A 69 -2.02 -3.95 -10.20
C TRP A 69 -0.71 -3.84 -9.43
N GLU A 70 -0.41 -2.68 -8.90
CA GLU A 70 0.89 -2.46 -8.28
C GLU A 70 0.86 -1.25 -7.33
N LEU A 71 1.39 -1.39 -6.11
CA LEU A 71 1.99 -0.28 -5.37
C LEU A 71 3.44 -0.06 -5.81
N ASN A 72 3.83 -0.64 -6.95
CA ASN A 72 5.17 -0.57 -7.47
C ASN A 72 5.28 0.39 -8.64
N PHE A 73 6.42 1.03 -8.73
CA PHE A 73 6.88 1.66 -9.95
C PHE A 73 7.56 0.62 -10.84
N LYS A 74 7.30 0.69 -12.12
CA LYS A 74 8.03 -0.04 -13.16
C LYS A 74 9.56 0.19 -13.10
N ASP A 75 9.99 1.12 -12.26
CA ASP A 75 11.39 1.43 -11.99
C ASP A 75 11.73 0.97 -10.56
N PRO A 76 12.37 -0.20 -10.40
CA PRO A 76 12.77 -0.71 -9.09
C PRO A 76 13.77 0.23 -8.37
N THR A 77 14.28 1.25 -9.07
CA THR A 77 15.16 2.26 -8.49
C THR A 77 14.40 3.43 -7.84
N ARG A 78 13.07 3.44 -7.96
CA ARG A 78 12.22 4.51 -7.41
C ARG A 78 11.07 3.93 -6.60
N PRO A 79 11.29 3.60 -5.32
CA PRO A 79 10.18 3.28 -4.42
C PRO A 79 9.20 4.47 -4.37
N LEU A 80 7.94 4.20 -4.01
CA LEU A 80 7.00 5.27 -3.68
C LEU A 80 7.69 6.24 -2.72
N PRO A 81 7.55 7.54 -2.92
CA PRO A 81 8.13 8.51 -1.99
C PRO A 81 7.37 8.55 -0.65
N LEU A 82 6.38 7.65 -0.47
CA LEU A 82 5.62 7.56 0.77
C LEU A 82 6.52 7.13 1.92
N GLU A 83 6.80 8.06 2.80
CA GLU A 83 7.72 7.88 3.92
C GLU A 83 6.99 7.71 5.25
N LYS A 84 5.75 8.23 5.37
CA LYS A 84 5.06 8.27 6.65
C LYS A 84 3.55 8.06 6.50
N ILE A 85 3.02 7.20 7.36
CA ILE A 85 1.59 7.04 7.65
C ILE A 85 1.41 7.29 9.15
N GLY A 86 0.55 8.25 9.52
CA GLY A 86 0.34 8.62 10.92
C GLY A 86 -0.64 7.69 11.64
N GLY A 87 -1.60 7.12 10.92
CA GLY A 87 -2.57 6.14 11.38
C GLY A 87 -2.24 4.71 10.93
N ASP A 88 -3.27 3.96 10.55
CA ASP A 88 -3.18 2.57 10.09
C ASP A 88 -2.81 2.48 8.61
N LEU A 89 -2.09 1.41 8.26
CA LEU A 89 -1.92 0.96 6.87
C LEU A 89 -2.85 -0.23 6.64
N ILE A 90 -3.90 -0.06 5.82
CA ILE A 90 -4.90 -1.08 5.55
C ILE A 90 -4.94 -1.39 4.04
N ILE A 91 -4.66 -2.64 3.68
CA ILE A 91 -4.81 -3.17 2.32
C ILE A 91 -5.62 -4.46 2.44
N GLN A 92 -6.90 -4.40 2.10
CA GLN A 92 -7.80 -5.51 2.36
C GLN A 92 -8.74 -5.78 1.18
N ASP A 93 -9.00 -7.07 0.92
CA ASP A 93 -9.93 -7.54 -0.11
C ASP A 93 -9.61 -6.96 -1.51
N CYS A 94 -8.32 -6.71 -1.78
CA CYS A 94 -7.83 -6.20 -3.05
C CYS A 94 -7.47 -7.37 -3.98
N HIS A 95 -8.15 -7.47 -5.12
CA HIS A 95 -7.88 -8.51 -6.12
C HIS A 95 -6.81 -8.06 -7.11
N ALA A 96 -6.00 -9.01 -7.56
CA ALA A 96 -4.89 -8.77 -8.49
C ALA A 96 -3.83 -7.76 -7.98
N PHE A 97 -3.57 -7.77 -6.68
CA PHE A 97 -2.49 -7.01 -6.07
C PHE A 97 -1.16 -7.75 -6.29
N TRP A 98 -0.23 -7.16 -7.01
CA TRP A 98 0.94 -7.87 -7.50
C TRP A 98 2.23 -7.60 -6.73
N GLN A 99 2.39 -6.42 -6.15
CA GLN A 99 3.66 -6.05 -5.51
C GLN A 99 3.47 -5.04 -4.37
N LEU A 100 4.19 -5.26 -3.27
CA LEU A 100 4.24 -4.38 -2.09
C LEU A 100 5.54 -3.55 -2.00
N ASP A 101 6.45 -3.71 -2.93
CA ASP A 101 7.74 -3.02 -2.92
C ASP A 101 7.62 -1.48 -3.02
N GLY A 102 6.47 -0.97 -3.45
CA GLY A 102 6.13 0.45 -3.32
C GLY A 102 6.16 0.96 -1.87
N LEU A 103 6.06 0.09 -0.87
CA LEU A 103 6.20 0.44 0.54
C LEU A 103 7.67 0.50 1.00
N ALA A 104 8.62 0.20 0.12
CA ALA A 104 10.05 0.19 0.49
C ALA A 104 10.59 1.56 0.97
N GLY A 105 9.93 2.66 0.58
CA GLY A 105 10.24 4.01 1.06
C GLY A 105 9.69 4.33 2.45
N LEU A 106 8.78 3.49 2.97
CA LEU A 106 8.06 3.77 4.20
C LEU A 106 8.99 3.72 5.42
N LYS A 107 9.00 4.80 6.20
CA LYS A 107 9.83 4.98 7.38
C LYS A 107 9.06 4.88 8.69
N SER A 108 7.73 5.11 8.65
CA SER A 108 6.91 5.01 9.85
C SER A 108 5.45 4.73 9.55
N VAL A 109 4.84 3.91 10.41
CA VAL A 109 3.39 3.71 10.54
C VAL A 109 3.03 3.95 12.00
N GLY A 110 2.08 4.84 12.24
CA GLY A 110 1.68 5.23 13.59
C GLY A 110 0.68 4.27 14.24
N GLY A 111 -0.09 3.57 13.44
CA GLY A 111 -1.09 2.59 13.82
C GLY A 111 -0.74 1.18 13.36
N ASP A 112 -1.74 0.34 13.21
CA ASP A 112 -1.58 -1.06 12.82
C ASP A 112 -1.34 -1.24 11.31
N VAL A 113 -0.75 -2.37 10.93
CA VAL A 113 -0.57 -2.78 9.54
C VAL A 113 -1.47 -3.99 9.27
N VAL A 114 -2.44 -3.84 8.38
CA VAL A 114 -3.41 -4.87 8.02
C VAL A 114 -3.33 -5.13 6.52
N ILE A 115 -2.88 -6.32 6.12
CA ILE A 115 -2.84 -6.77 4.73
C ILE A 115 -3.54 -8.12 4.64
N LEU A 116 -4.82 -8.10 4.30
CA LEU A 116 -5.68 -9.27 4.35
C LEU A 116 -6.42 -9.52 3.03
N ASN A 117 -6.65 -10.80 2.74
CA ASN A 117 -7.48 -11.26 1.63
C ASN A 117 -7.09 -10.61 0.28
N THR A 118 -5.82 -10.29 0.15
CA THR A 118 -5.27 -9.67 -1.04
C THR A 118 -4.68 -10.77 -1.89
N SER A 119 -5.29 -11.03 -3.06
CA SER A 119 -4.85 -12.09 -3.95
C SER A 119 -3.56 -11.68 -4.65
N VAL A 120 -2.46 -12.16 -4.16
CA VAL A 120 -1.18 -12.07 -4.84
C VAL A 120 -1.06 -13.27 -5.77
N PRO A 121 -0.75 -13.10 -7.07
CA PRO A 121 -0.56 -14.22 -7.97
C PRO A 121 0.55 -15.15 -7.45
N THR A 122 0.25 -16.43 -7.38
CA THR A 122 1.16 -17.47 -6.87
C THR A 122 2.40 -17.69 -7.73
N TYR A 123 2.57 -16.94 -8.81
CA TYR A 123 3.63 -17.13 -9.81
C TYR A 123 4.80 -16.16 -9.66
N SER A 124 4.69 -15.18 -8.79
CA SER A 124 5.74 -14.19 -8.60
C SER A 124 6.46 -14.44 -7.29
N THR A 125 7.75 -14.71 -7.37
CA THR A 125 8.65 -14.67 -6.21
C THR A 125 8.78 -13.24 -5.66
N ASP A 126 8.30 -12.25 -6.39
CA ASP A 126 8.47 -10.83 -6.11
C ASP A 126 7.52 -10.32 -5.02
N TRP A 127 6.37 -10.98 -4.81
CA TRP A 127 5.49 -10.60 -3.70
C TRP A 127 6.14 -10.83 -2.32
N GLN A 128 7.02 -11.83 -2.21
CA GLN A 128 7.80 -12.02 -1.00
C GLN A 128 8.71 -10.82 -0.71
N LEU A 129 9.12 -10.09 -1.74
CA LEU A 129 9.91 -8.88 -1.59
C LEU A 129 9.16 -7.80 -0.83
N GLY A 130 7.86 -7.59 -1.11
CA GLY A 130 7.06 -6.61 -0.38
C GLY A 130 6.87 -6.96 1.10
N LEU A 131 6.55 -8.21 1.41
CA LEU A 131 6.41 -8.67 2.79
C LEU A 131 7.75 -8.66 3.53
N CYS A 132 8.84 -9.01 2.86
CA CYS A 132 10.16 -8.95 3.44
C CYS A 132 10.59 -7.50 3.78
N TYR A 133 10.12 -6.49 3.05
CA TYR A 133 10.32 -5.10 3.44
C TYR A 133 9.60 -4.76 4.74
N LEU A 134 8.36 -5.21 4.92
CA LEU A 134 7.63 -5.02 6.18
C LEU A 134 8.36 -5.67 7.36
N LYS A 135 8.90 -6.90 7.15
CA LYS A 135 9.75 -7.52 8.16
C LYS A 135 11.01 -6.72 8.45
N TYR A 136 11.71 -6.28 7.41
CA TYR A 136 12.90 -5.45 7.57
C TYR A 136 12.58 -4.17 8.35
N LEU A 137 11.49 -3.49 8.04
CA LEU A 137 11.04 -2.30 8.74
C LEU A 137 10.72 -2.62 10.21
N LYS A 138 10.04 -3.74 10.49
CA LYS A 138 9.76 -4.20 11.86
C LYS A 138 11.05 -4.48 12.63
N ASP A 139 11.98 -5.21 12.03
CA ASP A 139 13.23 -5.62 12.67
C ASP A 139 14.18 -4.44 12.90
N SER A 140 14.13 -3.42 12.06
CA SER A 140 14.97 -2.23 12.21
C SER A 140 14.64 -1.39 13.44
N GLY A 141 13.44 -1.58 14.03
CA GLY A 141 12.99 -0.91 15.26
C GLY A 141 12.82 0.60 15.14
N THR A 142 13.14 1.17 13.99
CA THR A 142 13.12 2.63 13.77
C THR A 142 11.79 3.13 13.22
N VAL A 143 10.95 2.24 12.71
CA VAL A 143 9.86 2.61 11.80
C VAL A 143 8.48 2.38 12.39
N PHE A 144 8.33 1.35 13.20
CA PHE A 144 7.05 1.03 13.84
C PHE A 144 7.15 1.29 15.33
N LYS A 145 6.06 1.82 15.90
CA LYS A 145 5.95 1.85 17.35
C LYS A 145 6.00 0.41 17.89
N PRO A 146 6.52 0.19 19.10
CA PRO A 146 6.70 -1.17 19.65
C PRO A 146 5.42 -2.01 19.72
N ASP A 147 4.27 -1.36 19.75
CA ASP A 147 2.94 -1.94 19.87
C ASP A 147 2.19 -2.06 18.53
N VAL A 148 2.81 -1.72 17.40
CA VAL A 148 2.18 -1.88 16.09
C VAL A 148 1.92 -3.34 15.82
N LYS A 149 0.66 -3.65 15.57
CA LYS A 149 0.19 -4.98 15.23
C LYS A 149 0.19 -5.18 13.72
N MET A 150 0.86 -6.22 13.25
CA MET A 150 0.84 -6.61 11.85
C MET A 150 -0.07 -7.82 11.65
N THR A 151 -1.08 -7.68 10.79
CA THR A 151 -2.01 -8.73 10.43
C THR A 151 -1.92 -8.96 8.92
N LEU A 152 -1.35 -10.09 8.52
CA LEU A 152 -1.09 -10.41 7.11
C LEU A 152 -1.69 -11.76 6.74
N GLY A 153 -2.09 -11.93 5.48
CA GLY A 153 -2.54 -13.19 4.93
C GLY A 153 -4.02 -13.21 4.54
N SER A 154 -4.70 -14.29 4.87
CA SER A 154 -6.15 -14.44 4.66
C SER A 154 -6.87 -14.56 6.00
N SER A 155 -8.21 -14.40 5.97
CA SER A 155 -9.04 -14.62 7.16
C SER A 155 -8.86 -16.02 7.77
N ASP A 156 -8.51 -17.01 6.94
CA ASP A 156 -8.36 -18.40 7.34
C ASP A 156 -6.91 -18.80 7.63
N ASN A 157 -5.94 -17.99 7.20
CA ASN A 157 -4.52 -18.30 7.36
C ASN A 157 -3.69 -17.03 7.47
N LEU A 158 -3.32 -16.68 8.69
CA LEU A 158 -2.47 -15.53 8.98
C LEU A 158 -1.01 -15.87 8.76
N ILE A 159 -0.28 -14.93 8.19
CA ILE A 159 1.17 -15.02 7.98
C ILE A 159 1.86 -14.45 9.21
N ASP A 160 2.73 -15.25 9.82
CA ASP A 160 3.63 -14.78 10.86
C ASP A 160 4.78 -13.99 10.23
N VAL A 161 4.78 -12.69 10.47
CA VAL A 161 5.79 -11.76 9.93
C VAL A 161 7.21 -12.14 10.39
N ASP A 162 7.32 -12.69 11.61
CA ASP A 162 8.61 -13.06 12.17
C ASP A 162 9.21 -14.32 11.49
N SER A 163 8.36 -15.12 10.85
CA SER A 163 8.78 -16.29 10.06
C SER A 163 9.26 -15.94 8.64
N LEU A 164 9.05 -14.71 8.17
CA LEU A 164 9.45 -14.31 6.82
C LEU A 164 10.98 -14.19 6.71
N SER A 165 11.51 -14.60 5.57
CA SER A 165 12.91 -14.36 5.26
C SER A 165 13.17 -12.86 5.07
N PRO A 166 14.29 -12.32 5.58
CA PRO A 166 14.65 -10.94 5.31
C PRO A 166 14.87 -10.72 3.81
N CYS A 167 14.56 -9.52 3.33
CA CYS A 167 14.90 -9.15 1.96
C CYS A 167 16.40 -9.29 1.76
N GLY A 168 16.80 -10.00 0.72
CA GLY A 168 18.18 -9.98 0.25
C GLY A 168 18.47 -8.60 -0.34
N LEU A 169 18.74 -7.62 0.51
CA LEU A 169 19.27 -6.33 0.08
C LEU A 169 20.76 -6.56 -0.22
N ASN A 170 21.07 -6.89 -1.48
CA ASN A 170 22.43 -6.87 -2.00
C ASN A 170 22.76 -5.49 -2.51
#